data_7a5f17da393ad3f0e304972d65a8c289
#
_entry.id   7a5f17da393ad3f0e304972d65a8c289
#
_cell.length_a   1.000
_cell.length_b   1.000
_cell.length_c   1.000
_cell.angle_alpha   90.00
_cell.angle_beta   90.00
_cell.angle_gamma   90.00
#
_symmetry.space_group_name_H-M   'P 1'
#
loop_
_entity.id
_entity.type
_entity.pdbx_description
1 polymer ?
#
loop_
_entity_poly.entity_id
_entity_poly.type
_entity_poly.pdbx_seq_one_letter_code
_entity_poly.pdbx_strand_id
1 'polypeptide(L)'
;MRIYGFIPARMDSSRLPGKPLKLIQGRPMLEHVYERANFFNKWDKLSVATCDQEIKNFCELKNYNYVMTSKKHKECTDRVYEAVKKDCKKIKNNDLVICIQGDEPMLHPNMITTVVKSLIKNKKAGMTILGMEIVSNSQFINPNIIKIVHSP
;
A
#
# COMPACT_ATOMS: atom_id res chain seq x y z
N MET A 1 -3.23 17.79 -10.27
CA MET A 1 -2.52 16.63 -9.71
C MET A 1 -3.44 15.97 -8.72
N ARG A 2 -3.76 14.71 -8.95
CA ARG A 2 -4.59 13.89 -8.06
C ARG A 2 -3.72 12.86 -7.36
N ILE A 3 -4.16 12.40 -6.18
CA ILE A 3 -3.42 11.43 -5.37
C ILE A 3 -4.32 10.24 -5.10
N TYR A 4 -3.91 9.08 -5.58
CA TYR A 4 -4.63 7.82 -5.44
C TYR A 4 -3.86 6.87 -4.53
N GLY A 5 -4.52 6.33 -3.51
CA GLY A 5 -3.98 5.30 -2.64
C GLY A 5 -4.56 3.93 -2.97
N PHE A 6 -3.70 2.92 -3.07
CA PHE A 6 -4.13 1.54 -3.22
C PHE A 6 -3.45 0.66 -2.17
N ILE A 7 -4.26 -0.16 -1.49
CA ILE A 7 -3.83 -1.14 -0.51
C ILE A 7 -4.00 -2.53 -1.14
N PRO A 8 -2.95 -3.13 -1.72
CA PRO A 8 -3.03 -4.49 -2.23
C PRO A 8 -3.19 -5.48 -1.08
N ALA A 9 -4.21 -6.34 -1.16
CA ALA A 9 -4.49 -7.34 -0.15
C ALA A 9 -4.96 -8.65 -0.81
N ARG A 10 -4.48 -9.81 -0.30
CA ARG A 10 -4.92 -11.14 -0.72
C ARG A 10 -4.95 -12.10 0.45
N MET A 11 -5.89 -13.05 0.42
CA MET A 11 -5.99 -14.10 1.44
C MET A 11 -4.88 -15.12 1.34
N ASP A 12 -4.37 -15.37 0.13
CA ASP A 12 -3.26 -16.28 -0.13
C ASP A 12 -1.93 -15.67 0.32
N SER A 13 -1.49 -16.11 1.48
CA SER A 13 -0.21 -15.76 2.08
C SER A 13 0.45 -17.05 2.60
N SER A 14 1.62 -17.39 2.05
CA SER A 14 2.32 -18.64 2.36
C SER A 14 2.71 -18.75 3.84
N ARG A 15 3.10 -17.65 4.49
CA ARG A 15 3.52 -17.62 5.90
C ARG A 15 2.35 -17.50 6.88
N LEU A 16 1.27 -16.83 6.50
CA LEU A 16 0.11 -16.61 7.36
C LEU A 16 -1.17 -16.51 6.50
N PRO A 17 -1.83 -17.64 6.18
CA PRO A 17 -3.07 -17.63 5.42
C PRO A 17 -4.15 -16.74 6.05
N GLY A 18 -4.87 -15.98 5.23
CA GLY A 18 -5.89 -15.06 5.69
C GLY A 18 -5.35 -13.81 6.42
N LYS A 19 -4.05 -13.53 6.30
CA LYS A 19 -3.36 -12.44 6.99
C LYS A 19 -4.12 -11.11 7.02
N PRO A 20 -4.71 -10.59 5.93
CA PRO A 20 -5.39 -9.29 5.95
C PRO A 20 -6.57 -9.21 6.92
N LEU A 21 -7.26 -10.34 7.14
CA LEU A 21 -8.42 -10.41 8.02
C LEU A 21 -8.12 -10.99 9.41
N LYS A 22 -6.85 -11.30 9.72
CA LYS A 22 -6.45 -11.69 11.08
C LYS A 22 -6.57 -10.50 12.03
N LEU A 23 -7.05 -10.81 13.25
CA LEU A 23 -7.31 -9.78 14.24
C LEU A 23 -6.04 -9.32 14.95
N ILE A 24 -5.89 -8.02 15.05
CA ILE A 24 -4.93 -7.32 15.91
C ILE A 24 -5.76 -6.44 16.85
N GLN A 25 -5.71 -6.71 18.14
CA GLN A 25 -6.51 -5.98 19.13
C GLN A 25 -8.02 -5.96 18.78
N GLY A 26 -8.55 -7.12 18.35
CA GLY A 26 -9.97 -7.27 18.02
C GLY A 26 -10.42 -6.70 16.66
N ARG A 27 -9.52 -6.13 15.86
CA ARG A 27 -9.81 -5.55 14.53
C ARG A 27 -8.95 -6.21 13.46
N PRO A 28 -9.46 -6.49 12.26
CA PRO A 28 -8.68 -7.02 11.15
C PRO A 28 -7.45 -6.14 10.83
N MET A 29 -6.33 -6.78 10.48
CA MET A 29 -5.11 -6.06 10.12
C MET A 29 -5.36 -5.05 8.99
N LEU A 30 -6.13 -5.43 7.97
CA LEU A 30 -6.48 -4.54 6.86
C LEU A 30 -7.26 -3.29 7.32
N GLU A 31 -8.08 -3.40 8.36
CA GLU A 31 -8.79 -2.27 8.95
C GLU A 31 -7.80 -1.25 9.53
N HIS A 32 -6.80 -1.72 10.29
CA HIS A 32 -5.77 -0.84 10.83
C HIS A 32 -5.02 -0.10 9.71
N VAL A 33 -4.65 -0.80 8.64
CA VAL A 33 -3.95 -0.19 7.49
C VAL A 33 -4.83 0.85 6.82
N TYR A 34 -6.09 0.50 6.51
CA TYR A 34 -7.01 1.40 5.80
C TYR A 34 -7.28 2.67 6.61
N GLU A 35 -7.65 2.54 7.88
CA GLU A 35 -7.94 3.67 8.77
C GLU A 35 -6.74 4.60 8.91
N ARG A 36 -5.53 4.04 9.12
CA ARG A 36 -4.32 4.83 9.23
C ARG A 36 -3.96 5.54 7.93
N ALA A 37 -4.13 4.88 6.79
CA ALA A 37 -3.95 5.50 5.48
C ALA A 37 -4.97 6.62 5.26
N ASN A 38 -6.21 6.43 5.72
CA ASN A 38 -7.28 7.39 5.55
C ASN A 38 -7.09 8.69 6.36
N PHE A 39 -6.23 8.71 7.38
CA PHE A 39 -5.81 9.97 8.03
C PHE A 39 -5.03 10.92 7.12
N PHE A 40 -4.48 10.44 6.01
CA PHE A 40 -3.95 11.33 4.99
C PHE A 40 -5.10 11.97 4.20
N ASN A 41 -5.44 13.21 4.51
CA ASN A 41 -6.65 13.91 4.05
C ASN A 41 -6.58 14.48 2.62
N LYS A 42 -5.58 14.07 1.81
CA LYS A 42 -5.40 14.57 0.44
C LYS A 42 -5.62 13.49 -0.63
N TRP A 43 -6.27 12.39 -0.26
CA TRP A 43 -6.67 11.40 -1.25
C TRP A 43 -7.76 11.94 -2.17
N ASP A 44 -7.57 11.81 -3.47
CA ASP A 44 -8.69 11.83 -4.41
C ASP A 44 -9.47 10.52 -4.32
N LYS A 45 -8.75 9.41 -4.04
CA LYS A 45 -9.37 8.13 -3.72
C LYS A 45 -8.39 7.22 -2.99
N LEU A 46 -8.87 6.50 -1.98
CA LEU A 46 -8.18 5.39 -1.32
C LEU A 46 -9.01 4.13 -1.54
N SER A 47 -8.38 3.05 -2.05
CA SER A 47 -9.08 1.80 -2.35
C SER A 47 -8.25 0.58 -1.97
N VAL A 48 -8.92 -0.49 -1.57
CA VAL A 48 -8.31 -1.82 -1.41
C VAL A 48 -8.30 -2.51 -2.78
N ALA A 49 -7.15 -3.03 -3.20
CA ALA A 49 -7.01 -3.82 -4.42
C ALA A 49 -6.92 -5.31 -4.06
N THR A 50 -7.93 -6.10 -4.42
CA THR A 50 -8.01 -7.51 -4.02
C THR A 50 -8.56 -8.40 -5.13
N CYS A 51 -8.29 -9.70 -5.02
CA CYS A 51 -8.91 -10.73 -5.85
C CYS A 51 -9.86 -11.64 -5.06
N ASP A 52 -10.01 -11.40 -3.75
CA ASP A 52 -10.67 -12.31 -2.83
C ASP A 52 -12.04 -11.78 -2.40
N GLN A 53 -13.04 -12.66 -2.45
CA GLN A 53 -14.41 -12.29 -2.11
C GLN A 53 -14.57 -11.92 -0.63
N GLU A 54 -13.81 -12.59 0.25
CA GLU A 54 -13.83 -12.31 1.69
C GLU A 54 -13.37 -10.89 1.99
N ILE A 55 -12.30 -10.44 1.31
CA ILE A 55 -11.79 -9.06 1.46
C ILE A 55 -12.79 -8.06 0.86
N LYS A 56 -13.40 -8.38 -0.28
CA LYS A 56 -14.47 -7.56 -0.86
C LYS A 56 -15.63 -7.40 0.13
N ASN A 57 -16.15 -8.50 0.66
CA ASN A 57 -17.27 -8.50 1.62
C ASN A 57 -16.92 -7.64 2.86
N PHE A 58 -15.69 -7.77 3.35
CA PHE A 58 -15.19 -6.94 4.44
C PHE A 58 -15.18 -5.45 4.09
N CYS A 59 -14.71 -5.08 2.90
CA CYS A 59 -14.71 -3.70 2.43
C CYS A 59 -16.14 -3.14 2.33
N GLU A 60 -17.08 -3.94 1.82
CA GLU A 60 -18.50 -3.56 1.73
C GLU A 60 -19.11 -3.32 3.12
N LEU A 61 -18.85 -4.22 4.07
CA LEU A 61 -19.31 -4.08 5.46
C LEU A 61 -18.78 -2.80 6.13
N LYS A 62 -17.55 -2.40 5.81
CA LYS A 62 -16.89 -1.21 6.38
C LYS A 62 -17.07 0.05 5.55
N ASN A 63 -17.77 -0.01 4.43
CA ASN A 63 -17.90 1.09 3.46
C ASN A 63 -16.54 1.59 2.94
N TYR A 64 -15.57 0.68 2.76
CA TYR A 64 -14.29 0.97 2.14
C TYR A 64 -14.37 0.83 0.62
N ASN A 65 -13.74 1.75 -0.10
CA ASN A 65 -13.61 1.56 -1.54
C ASN A 65 -12.71 0.35 -1.84
N TYR A 66 -13.06 -0.42 -2.85
CA TYR A 66 -12.27 -1.56 -3.30
C TYR A 66 -12.30 -1.70 -4.82
N VAL A 67 -11.31 -2.41 -5.35
CA VAL A 67 -11.21 -2.76 -6.77
C VAL A 67 -10.90 -4.25 -6.86
N MET A 68 -11.75 -4.99 -7.57
CA MET A 68 -11.50 -6.40 -7.87
C MET A 68 -10.46 -6.55 -8.98
N THR A 69 -9.41 -7.29 -8.69
CA THR A 69 -8.27 -7.54 -9.57
C THR A 69 -8.10 -9.03 -9.87
N SER A 70 -7.26 -9.36 -10.83
CA SER A 70 -6.96 -10.76 -11.19
C SER A 70 -6.27 -11.52 -10.05
N LYS A 71 -6.57 -12.82 -9.93
CA LYS A 71 -5.83 -13.76 -9.07
C LYS A 71 -4.41 -14.05 -9.57
N LYS A 72 -4.11 -13.75 -10.84
CA LYS A 72 -2.82 -14.06 -11.48
C LYS A 72 -1.65 -13.22 -10.96
N HIS A 73 -1.91 -12.08 -10.34
CA HIS A 73 -0.85 -11.20 -9.84
C HIS A 73 -0.12 -11.82 -8.65
N LYS A 74 1.18 -12.01 -8.81
CA LYS A 74 2.08 -12.44 -7.75
C LYS A 74 2.58 -11.25 -6.94
N GLU A 75 2.89 -10.14 -7.62
CA GLU A 75 3.43 -8.93 -7.02
C GLU A 75 2.34 -7.91 -6.67
N CYS A 76 2.57 -7.16 -5.60
CA CYS A 76 1.65 -6.11 -5.16
C CYS A 76 1.54 -4.97 -6.18
N THR A 77 2.64 -4.61 -6.85
CA THR A 77 2.70 -3.57 -7.87
C THR A 77 1.86 -3.89 -9.09
N ASP A 78 1.84 -5.15 -9.55
CA ASP A 78 1.01 -5.58 -10.68
C ASP A 78 -0.48 -5.47 -10.35
N ARG A 79 -0.84 -5.82 -9.12
CA ARG A 79 -2.20 -5.68 -8.62
C ARG A 79 -2.63 -4.23 -8.57
N VAL A 80 -1.78 -3.35 -8.05
CA VAL A 80 -2.03 -1.91 -8.00
C VAL A 80 -2.14 -1.34 -9.42
N TYR A 81 -1.29 -1.75 -10.35
CA TYR A 81 -1.36 -1.31 -11.74
C TYR A 81 -2.70 -1.67 -12.40
N GLU A 82 -3.20 -2.90 -12.22
CA GLU A 82 -4.53 -3.29 -12.70
C GLU A 82 -5.63 -2.47 -12.03
N ALA A 83 -5.54 -2.26 -10.72
CA ALA A 83 -6.51 -1.46 -9.97
C ALA A 83 -6.57 -0.02 -10.48
N VAL A 84 -5.41 0.61 -10.74
CA VAL A 84 -5.33 1.95 -11.34
C VAL A 84 -6.03 1.98 -12.69
N LYS A 85 -5.78 1.01 -13.57
CA LYS A 85 -6.43 0.95 -14.89
C LYS A 85 -7.94 0.82 -14.80
N LYS A 86 -8.45 0.08 -13.83
CA LYS A 86 -9.89 -0.13 -13.65
C LYS A 86 -10.58 1.06 -13.00
N ASP A 87 -9.96 1.67 -12.02
CA ASP A 87 -10.58 2.64 -11.13
C ASP A 87 -10.26 4.10 -11.48
N CYS A 88 -9.12 4.36 -12.12
CA CYS A 88 -8.66 5.70 -12.46
C CYS A 88 -8.79 6.00 -13.97
N LYS A 89 -10.01 6.00 -14.49
CA LYS A 89 -10.30 6.12 -15.94
C LYS A 89 -9.67 7.31 -16.67
N LYS A 90 -9.21 8.34 -15.96
CA LYS A 90 -8.62 9.57 -16.53
C LYS A 90 -7.35 9.97 -15.79
N ILE A 91 -6.50 8.99 -15.45
CA ILE A 91 -5.22 9.27 -14.80
C ILE A 91 -4.33 10.08 -15.75
N LYS A 92 -3.65 11.10 -15.21
CA LYS A 92 -2.73 11.97 -15.94
C LYS A 92 -1.29 11.71 -15.49
N ASN A 93 -0.32 12.08 -16.34
CA ASN A 93 1.11 11.86 -16.04
C ASN A 93 1.61 12.56 -14.77
N ASN A 94 0.93 13.59 -14.30
CA ASN A 94 1.26 14.29 -13.06
C ASN A 94 0.43 13.84 -11.85
N ASP A 95 -0.44 12.85 -12.00
CA ASP A 95 -1.15 12.26 -10.87
C ASP A 95 -0.24 11.26 -10.14
N LEU A 96 -0.41 11.12 -8.84
CA LEU A 96 0.39 10.24 -8.01
C LEU A 96 -0.40 8.98 -7.62
N VAL A 97 0.28 7.85 -7.68
CA VAL A 97 -0.24 6.56 -7.21
C VAL A 97 0.63 6.09 -6.04
N ILE A 98 0.02 5.86 -4.91
CA ILE A 98 0.69 5.39 -3.69
C ILE A 98 0.29 3.94 -3.46
N CYS A 99 1.27 3.04 -3.50
CA CYS A 99 1.09 1.64 -3.08
C CYS A 99 1.34 1.57 -1.56
N ILE A 100 0.30 1.26 -0.80
CA ILE A 100 0.35 1.12 0.66
C ILE A 100 0.37 -0.36 0.98
N GLN A 101 1.42 -0.84 1.65
CA GLN A 101 1.53 -2.27 1.98
C GLN A 101 0.39 -2.68 2.92
N GLY A 102 -0.38 -3.69 2.49
CA GLY A 102 -1.55 -4.18 3.24
C GLY A 102 -1.21 -4.91 4.55
N ASP A 103 0.05 -5.02 4.89
CA ASP A 103 0.58 -5.68 6.08
C ASP A 103 1.39 -4.75 7.00
N GLU A 104 1.18 -3.44 6.87
CA GLU A 104 1.77 -2.43 7.74
C GLU A 104 0.72 -1.77 8.65
N PRO A 105 0.21 -2.50 9.67
CA PRO A 105 -0.84 -1.99 10.56
C PRO A 105 -0.40 -0.80 11.42
N MET A 106 0.90 -0.52 11.48
CA MET A 106 1.49 0.63 12.18
C MET A 106 1.84 1.79 11.26
N LEU A 107 1.39 1.77 10.00
CA LEU A 107 1.58 2.89 9.06
C LEU A 107 1.26 4.23 9.73
N HIS A 108 2.19 5.18 9.65
CA HIS A 108 1.96 6.53 10.14
C HIS A 108 1.59 7.47 8.97
N PRO A 109 0.55 8.32 9.09
CA PRO A 109 0.11 9.21 8.00
C PRO A 109 1.22 10.12 7.45
N ASN A 110 2.18 10.52 8.30
CA ASN A 110 3.33 11.30 7.87
C ASN A 110 4.25 10.56 6.89
N MET A 111 4.27 9.23 6.90
CA MET A 111 5.02 8.44 5.92
C MET A 111 4.48 8.71 4.51
N ILE A 112 3.15 8.71 4.35
CA ILE A 112 2.47 9.05 3.08
C ILE A 112 2.79 10.49 2.68
N THR A 113 2.70 11.42 3.62
CA THR A 113 3.03 12.84 3.39
C THR A 113 4.45 13.00 2.91
N THR A 114 5.39 12.26 3.49
CA THR A 114 6.82 12.33 3.14
C THR A 114 7.08 11.86 1.71
N VAL A 115 6.57 10.69 1.30
CA VAL A 115 6.76 10.20 -0.07
C VAL A 115 6.10 11.12 -1.10
N VAL A 116 4.91 11.63 -0.82
CA VAL A 116 4.20 12.56 -1.70
C VAL A 116 5.01 13.86 -1.88
N LYS A 117 5.45 14.47 -0.77
CA LYS A 117 6.26 15.71 -0.83
C LYS A 117 7.57 15.49 -1.56
N SER A 118 8.26 14.36 -1.32
CA SER A 118 9.52 14.03 -1.98
C SER A 118 9.36 13.94 -3.50
N LEU A 119 8.32 13.24 -3.97
CA LEU A 119 8.07 13.08 -5.40
C LEU A 119 7.65 14.40 -6.07
N ILE A 120 6.86 15.23 -5.38
CA ILE A 120 6.49 16.57 -5.90
C ILE A 120 7.71 17.48 -6.02
N LYS A 121 8.62 17.43 -5.04
CA LYS A 121 9.84 18.24 -5.02
C LYS A 121 10.83 17.84 -6.11
N ASN A 122 10.94 16.53 -6.40
CA ASN A 122 11.85 16.00 -7.41
C ASN A 122 11.10 15.53 -8.67
N LYS A 123 10.81 16.43 -9.57
CA LYS A 123 10.06 16.16 -10.81
C LYS A 123 10.75 15.20 -11.78
N LYS A 124 12.05 14.92 -11.59
CA LYS A 124 12.80 13.96 -12.41
C LYS A 124 12.67 12.54 -11.90
N ALA A 125 12.25 12.35 -10.64
CA ALA A 125 12.06 11.04 -10.07
C ALA A 125 10.72 10.44 -10.52
N GLY A 126 10.76 9.24 -11.10
CA GLY A 126 9.56 8.48 -11.45
C GLY A 126 8.94 7.72 -10.26
N MET A 127 9.70 7.51 -9.18
CA MET A 127 9.27 6.76 -8.00
C MET A 127 10.01 7.25 -6.75
N THR A 128 9.38 7.08 -5.60
CA THR A 128 10.00 7.28 -4.28
C THR A 128 9.55 6.17 -3.33
N ILE A 129 10.44 5.80 -2.43
CA ILE A 129 10.18 4.86 -1.35
C ILE A 129 10.70 5.43 -0.03
N LEU A 130 10.18 4.89 1.08
CA LEU A 130 10.74 5.18 2.41
C LEU A 130 11.83 4.17 2.76
N GLY A 131 12.88 4.65 3.40
CA GLY A 131 13.91 3.86 4.02
C GLY A 131 14.21 4.35 5.42
N MET A 132 14.73 3.45 6.25
CA MET A 132 15.29 3.78 7.55
C MET A 132 16.78 3.46 7.54
N GLU A 133 17.55 4.24 8.25
CA GLU A 133 18.98 4.00 8.43
C GLU A 133 19.20 2.67 9.18
N ILE A 134 20.17 1.89 8.73
CA ILE A 134 20.66 0.70 9.44
C ILE A 134 21.67 1.18 10.48
N VAL A 135 21.33 1.03 11.76
CA VAL A 135 22.13 1.57 12.86
C VAL A 135 22.99 0.52 13.57
N SER A 136 22.95 -0.74 13.16
CA SER A 136 23.72 -1.81 13.78
C SER A 136 24.15 -2.91 12.79
N ASN A 137 25.27 -3.56 13.08
CA ASN A 137 25.74 -4.73 12.33
C ASN A 137 24.74 -5.88 12.33
N SER A 138 24.02 -6.10 13.43
CA SER A 138 22.99 -7.13 13.52
C SER A 138 21.84 -6.88 12.55
N GLN A 139 21.43 -5.65 12.36
CA GLN A 139 20.45 -5.28 11.33
C GLN A 139 21.02 -5.47 9.92
N PHE A 140 22.28 -5.10 9.70
CA PHE A 140 22.90 -5.19 8.40
C PHE A 140 23.03 -6.64 7.91
N ILE A 141 23.46 -7.58 8.76
CA ILE A 141 23.62 -8.99 8.39
C ILE A 141 22.32 -9.79 8.42
N ASN A 142 21.24 -9.27 9.01
CA ASN A 142 19.96 -9.99 9.09
C ASN A 142 19.32 -10.15 7.71
N PRO A 143 19.16 -11.38 7.18
CA PRO A 143 18.60 -11.61 5.84
C PRO A 143 17.12 -11.23 5.71
N ASN A 144 16.40 -11.07 6.82
CA ASN A 144 15.00 -10.68 6.82
C ASN A 144 14.78 -9.16 6.74
N ILE A 145 15.84 -8.36 6.86
CA ILE A 145 15.77 -6.90 6.68
C ILE A 145 16.15 -6.59 5.24
N ILE A 146 15.22 -5.96 4.53
CA ILE A 146 15.43 -5.47 3.15
C ILE A 146 16.38 -4.27 3.22
N LYS A 147 17.44 -4.30 2.39
CA LYS A 147 18.42 -3.23 2.30
C LYS A 147 18.13 -2.38 1.06
N ILE A 148 18.19 -1.07 1.24
CA ILE A 148 18.17 -0.11 0.13
C ILE A 148 19.62 0.30 -0.11
N VAL A 149 20.08 0.07 -1.34
CA VAL A 149 21.41 0.49 -1.80
C VAL A 149 21.23 1.72 -2.69
N HIS A 150 22.05 2.73 -2.47
CA HIS A 150 22.05 3.94 -3.30
C HIS A 150 23.46 4.22 -3.81
N SER A 151 23.54 4.90 -4.92
CA SER A 151 24.83 5.48 -5.39
C SER A 151 25.26 6.61 -4.46
N PRO A 152 26.54 6.83 -4.26
CA PRO A 152 27.06 7.98 -3.52
C PRO A 152 26.64 9.31 -4.12
#